data_89ba7dc26a63ccfc1a3bdd46d5ca6b93
#
_entry.id   89ba7dc26a63ccfc1a3bdd46d5ca6b93
#
_cell.length_a   1.000
_cell.length_b   1.000
_cell.length_c   1.000
_cell.angle_alpha   90.00
_cell.angle_beta   90.00
_cell.angle_gamma   90.00
#
_symmetry.space_group_name_H-M   'P 1'
#
loop_
_entity.id
_entity.type
_entity.pdbx_description
1 polymer ?
#
loop_
_entity_poly.entity_id
_entity_poly.type
_entity_poly.pdbx_seq_one_letter_code
_entity_poly.pdbx_strand_id
1 'polypeptide(L)'
;MAQQLADVGRFLEAQRVARLATVDVHGRPHVVPIVFAYATGRLYTPIDLKPKAVRPERLQRVRNILANPQVQVLVDHYDEDWHRLGYVQLRGHAELIERGAEYRRARRLLERKYPQYDELPLEGRPVIKVVVERVVAWGSVGVPADPTMRRKRRRKGESGRV
;
A
#
# COMPACT_ATOMS: atom_id res chain seq x y z
N MET A 1 1.46 -15.41 -16.88
CA MET A 1 0.43 -14.89 -15.95
C MET A 1 0.75 -15.21 -14.50
N ALA A 2 0.93 -16.48 -14.10
CA ALA A 2 1.24 -16.84 -12.69
C ALA A 2 2.53 -16.18 -12.17
N GLN A 3 3.61 -16.17 -12.95
CA GLN A 3 4.87 -15.52 -12.58
C GLN A 3 4.68 -14.01 -12.37
N GLN A 4 3.97 -13.33 -13.26
CA GLN A 4 3.69 -11.90 -13.15
C GLN A 4 2.90 -11.55 -11.88
N LEU A 5 1.93 -12.39 -11.49
CA LEU A 5 1.18 -12.20 -10.24
C LEU A 5 2.06 -12.43 -9.00
N ALA A 6 2.99 -13.38 -9.07
CA ALA A 6 3.96 -13.61 -7.99
C ALA A 6 4.93 -12.43 -7.85
N ASP A 7 5.38 -11.84 -8.97
CA ASP A 7 6.25 -10.67 -8.98
C ASP A 7 5.55 -9.44 -8.40
N VAL A 8 4.30 -9.19 -8.80
CA VAL A 8 3.45 -8.15 -8.20
C VAL A 8 3.30 -8.37 -6.70
N GLY A 9 3.02 -9.59 -6.26
CA GLY A 9 2.89 -9.90 -4.82
C GLY A 9 4.16 -9.57 -4.03
N ARG A 10 5.34 -9.93 -4.55
CA ARG A 10 6.64 -9.60 -3.91
C ARG A 10 6.90 -8.10 -3.89
N PHE A 11 6.61 -7.40 -4.99
CA PHE A 11 6.75 -5.95 -5.04
C PHE A 11 5.87 -5.27 -3.99
N LEU A 12 4.59 -5.64 -3.90
CA LEU A 12 3.65 -5.08 -2.93
C LEU A 12 4.06 -5.37 -1.48
N GLU A 13 4.62 -6.54 -1.20
CA GLU A 13 5.10 -6.90 0.14
C GLU A 13 6.32 -6.06 0.55
N ALA A 14 7.21 -5.75 -0.39
CA ALA A 14 8.40 -4.94 -0.14
C ALA A 14 8.08 -3.46 0.13
N GLN A 15 6.96 -2.93 -0.39
CA GLN A 15 6.61 -1.53 -0.21
C GLN A 15 5.86 -1.30 1.11
N ARG A 16 6.18 -0.20 1.79
CA ARG A 16 5.64 0.14 3.12
C ARG A 16 4.45 1.09 3.05
N VAL A 17 4.35 1.88 1.98
CA VAL A 17 3.33 2.93 1.82
C VAL A 17 2.71 2.79 0.44
N ALA A 18 1.40 2.96 0.37
CA ALA A 18 0.62 3.10 -0.87
C ALA A 18 -0.17 4.42 -0.85
N ARG A 19 -0.76 4.79 -1.97
CA ARG A 19 -1.69 5.91 -2.10
C ARG A 19 -3.07 5.36 -2.44
N LEU A 20 -4.03 5.62 -1.56
CA LEU A 20 -5.43 5.27 -1.77
C LEU A 20 -6.16 6.48 -2.36
N ALA A 21 -6.70 6.31 -3.56
CA ALA A 21 -7.55 7.26 -4.23
C ALA A 21 -9.02 6.86 -4.07
N THR A 22 -9.83 7.81 -3.65
CA THR A 22 -11.29 7.71 -3.52
C THR A 22 -11.94 8.93 -4.16
N VAL A 23 -13.24 8.87 -4.43
CA VAL A 23 -13.98 9.96 -5.07
C VAL A 23 -15.22 10.27 -4.25
N ASP A 24 -15.50 11.55 -4.04
CA ASP A 24 -16.71 11.96 -3.33
C ASP A 24 -17.96 11.96 -4.25
N VAL A 25 -19.11 12.26 -3.68
CA VAL A 25 -20.40 12.29 -4.40
C VAL A 25 -20.47 13.33 -5.53
N HIS A 26 -19.53 14.29 -5.56
CA HIS A 26 -19.43 15.32 -6.59
C HIS A 26 -18.34 15.02 -7.64
N GLY A 27 -17.75 13.81 -7.60
CA GLY A 27 -16.69 13.41 -8.51
C GLY A 27 -15.31 13.99 -8.17
N ARG A 28 -15.12 14.60 -6.99
CA ARG A 28 -13.84 15.20 -6.59
C ARG A 28 -12.91 14.09 -6.05
N PRO A 29 -11.69 13.95 -6.61
CA PRO A 29 -10.73 12.96 -6.14
C PRO A 29 -10.16 13.34 -4.78
N HIS A 30 -9.90 12.33 -3.96
CA HIS A 30 -9.24 12.44 -2.67
C HIS A 30 -8.19 11.34 -2.56
N VAL A 31 -6.92 11.72 -2.30
CA VAL A 31 -5.79 10.80 -2.24
C VAL A 31 -5.09 10.93 -0.89
N VAL A 32 -4.81 9.80 -0.26
CA VAL A 32 -4.10 9.75 1.02
C VAL A 32 -3.05 8.64 1.03
N PRO A 33 -1.90 8.84 1.72
CA PRO A 33 -0.98 7.75 2.00
C PRO A 33 -1.61 6.78 2.99
N ILE A 34 -1.34 5.50 2.78
CA ILE A 34 -1.79 4.41 3.64
C ILE A 34 -0.68 3.39 3.87
N VAL A 35 -0.67 2.77 5.03
CA VAL A 35 0.00 1.49 5.24
C VAL A 35 -0.94 0.37 4.79
N PHE A 36 -0.41 -0.75 4.34
CA PHE A 36 -1.25 -1.80 3.76
C PHE A 36 -0.62 -3.19 3.84
N ALA A 37 -1.46 -4.21 3.77
CA ALA A 37 -1.06 -5.59 3.49
C ALA A 37 -1.84 -6.10 2.28
N TYR A 38 -1.21 -6.96 1.48
CA TYR A 38 -1.83 -7.55 0.29
C TYR A 38 -1.75 -9.07 0.35
N ALA A 39 -2.85 -9.73 0.07
CA ALA A 39 -2.89 -11.19 -0.05
C ALA A 39 -4.05 -11.63 -0.94
N THR A 40 -3.78 -12.54 -1.85
CA THR A 40 -4.81 -13.23 -2.65
C THR A 40 -5.85 -12.31 -3.29
N GLY A 41 -5.39 -11.25 -3.98
CA GLY A 41 -6.28 -10.32 -4.68
C GLY A 41 -7.02 -9.34 -3.76
N ARG A 42 -6.61 -9.22 -2.50
CA ARG A 42 -7.19 -8.28 -1.53
C ARG A 42 -6.11 -7.44 -0.90
N LEU A 43 -6.39 -6.15 -0.79
CA LEU A 43 -5.55 -5.21 -0.05
C LEU A 43 -6.31 -4.76 1.19
N TYR A 44 -5.61 -4.70 2.31
CA TYR A 44 -6.16 -4.27 3.60
C TYR A 44 -5.38 -3.07 4.11
N THR A 45 -6.09 -2.05 4.58
CA THR A 45 -5.50 -0.88 5.25
C THR A 45 -6.29 -0.56 6.51
N PRO A 46 -5.64 -0.38 7.65
CA PRO A 46 -6.34 -0.10 8.89
C PRO A 46 -6.81 1.37 8.93
N ILE A 47 -7.82 1.63 9.72
CA ILE A 47 -8.19 2.98 10.10
C ILE A 47 -7.48 3.28 11.42
N ASP A 48 -6.29 3.89 11.31
CA ASP A 48 -5.49 4.30 12.45
C ASP A 48 -6.08 5.55 13.09
N LEU A 49 -6.90 5.36 14.08
CA LEU A 49 -7.38 6.47 14.90
C LEU A 49 -6.40 6.69 16.05
N LYS A 50 -5.76 7.85 16.07
CA LYS A 50 -5.07 8.30 17.30
C LYS A 50 -6.07 8.33 18.45
N PRO A 51 -5.68 8.01 19.71
CA PRO A 51 -6.59 7.75 20.83
C PRO A 51 -7.61 8.85 21.20
N LYS A 52 -7.50 10.05 20.59
CA LYS A 52 -8.41 11.19 20.83
C LYS A 52 -9.09 11.73 19.58
N ALA A 53 -9.04 11.00 18.49
CA ALA A 53 -9.44 11.55 17.20
C ALA A 53 -10.68 10.88 16.60
N VAL A 54 -11.45 11.71 15.97
CA VAL A 54 -12.43 11.54 14.89
C VAL A 54 -12.94 10.11 14.67
N ARG A 55 -14.25 9.92 14.84
CA ARG A 55 -14.93 8.67 14.46
C ARG A 55 -14.60 8.30 13.01
N PRO A 56 -14.45 7.00 12.69
CA PRO A 56 -14.12 6.53 11.33
C PRO A 56 -14.95 7.18 10.23
N GLU A 57 -16.25 7.37 10.49
CA GLU A 57 -17.23 7.93 9.56
C GLU A 57 -16.94 9.41 9.21
N ARG A 58 -16.12 10.10 10.01
CA ARG A 58 -15.71 11.49 9.71
C ARG A 58 -14.52 11.57 8.75
N LEU A 59 -13.81 10.47 8.53
CA LEU A 59 -12.71 10.46 7.58
C LEU A 59 -13.23 10.55 6.15
N GLN A 60 -12.67 11.48 5.36
CA GLN A 60 -13.13 11.71 3.99
C GLN A 60 -13.11 10.44 3.14
N ARG A 61 -12.01 9.65 3.24
CA ARG A 61 -11.89 8.38 2.51
C ARG A 61 -12.98 7.37 2.88
N VAL A 62 -13.42 7.35 4.14
CA VAL A 62 -14.50 6.45 4.59
C VAL A 62 -15.84 6.90 4.03
N ARG A 63 -16.16 8.19 4.13
CA ARG A 63 -17.38 8.73 3.53
C ARG A 63 -17.45 8.49 2.03
N ASN A 64 -16.32 8.69 1.35
CA ASN A 64 -16.23 8.43 -0.08
C ASN A 64 -16.52 6.97 -0.41
N ILE A 65 -15.90 6.02 0.30
CA ILE A 65 -16.08 4.58 0.08
C ILE A 65 -17.54 4.16 0.34
N LEU A 66 -18.16 4.70 1.39
CA LEU A 66 -19.58 4.40 1.69
C LEU A 66 -20.53 4.92 0.61
N ALA A 67 -20.20 6.03 -0.03
CA ALA A 67 -21.01 6.61 -1.11
C ALA A 67 -20.65 6.03 -2.49
N ASN A 68 -19.39 5.76 -2.74
CA ASN A 68 -18.87 5.18 -3.98
C ASN A 68 -17.71 4.23 -3.64
N PRO A 69 -17.94 2.92 -3.70
CA PRO A 69 -16.93 1.94 -3.30
C PRO A 69 -15.77 1.81 -4.29
N GLN A 70 -15.84 2.40 -5.48
CA GLN A 70 -14.77 2.32 -6.48
C GLN A 70 -13.53 3.08 -6.00
N VAL A 71 -12.39 2.37 -5.99
CA VAL A 71 -11.13 2.90 -5.51
C VAL A 71 -9.98 2.53 -6.43
N GLN A 72 -8.90 3.29 -6.34
CA GLN A 72 -7.63 2.93 -6.91
C GLN A 72 -6.53 3.06 -5.87
N VAL A 73 -5.63 2.08 -5.84
CA VAL A 73 -4.42 2.12 -5.01
C VAL A 73 -3.21 2.15 -5.91
N LEU A 74 -2.32 3.10 -5.66
CA LEU A 74 -1.01 3.19 -6.31
C LEU A 74 0.07 2.80 -5.31
N VAL A 75 0.92 1.87 -5.71
CA VAL A 75 2.13 1.48 -4.99
C VAL A 75 3.30 1.69 -5.93
N ASP A 76 4.23 2.56 -5.57
CA ASP A 76 5.36 2.94 -6.43
C ASP A 76 6.69 2.80 -5.70
N HIS A 77 7.73 2.63 -6.48
CA HIS A 77 9.11 2.65 -6.05
C HIS A 77 9.91 3.63 -6.91
N TYR A 78 10.53 4.61 -6.26
CA TYR A 78 11.45 5.53 -6.90
C TYR A 78 12.90 5.11 -6.60
N ASP A 79 13.74 5.16 -7.62
CA ASP A 79 15.19 4.94 -7.52
C ASP A 79 15.91 5.93 -8.44
N GLU A 80 17.09 6.41 -8.06
CA GLU A 80 17.92 7.29 -8.91
C GLU A 80 18.44 6.55 -10.16
N ASP A 81 18.52 5.24 -10.13
CA ASP A 81 18.68 4.42 -11.32
C ASP A 81 17.28 4.13 -11.91
N TRP A 82 16.94 4.84 -12.96
CA TRP A 82 15.61 4.77 -13.59
C TRP A 82 15.26 3.41 -14.19
N HIS A 83 16.24 2.53 -14.39
CA HIS A 83 15.97 1.13 -14.76
C HIS A 83 15.30 0.34 -13.62
N ARG A 84 15.29 0.89 -12.42
CA ARG A 84 14.69 0.29 -11.23
C ARG A 84 13.39 0.94 -10.79
N LEU A 85 12.91 1.92 -11.54
CA LEU A 85 11.59 2.49 -11.31
C LEU A 85 10.50 1.45 -11.57
N GLY A 86 9.44 1.51 -10.78
CA GLY A 86 8.29 0.66 -11.01
C GLY A 86 7.09 1.07 -10.17
N TYR A 87 5.92 0.71 -10.66
CA TYR A 87 4.69 0.87 -9.90
C TYR A 87 3.68 -0.22 -10.20
N VAL A 88 2.78 -0.40 -9.26
CA VAL A 88 1.58 -1.23 -9.38
C VAL A 88 0.35 -0.39 -9.09
N GLN A 89 -0.62 -0.41 -9.99
CA GLN A 89 -1.96 0.12 -9.77
C GLN A 89 -2.93 -1.03 -9.52
N LEU A 90 -3.68 -0.94 -8.44
CA LEU A 90 -4.75 -1.86 -8.08
C LEU A 90 -6.07 -1.11 -8.17
N ARG A 91 -6.95 -1.53 -9.07
CA ARG A 91 -8.31 -1.01 -9.19
C ARG A 91 -9.29 -2.02 -8.63
N GLY A 92 -10.32 -1.54 -7.94
CA GLY A 92 -11.32 -2.40 -7.36
C GLY A 92 -12.34 -1.65 -6.53
N HIS A 93 -13.06 -2.37 -5.72
CA HIS A 93 -14.02 -1.78 -4.80
C HIS A 93 -13.61 -2.02 -3.35
N ALA A 94 -13.93 -1.07 -2.50
CA ALA A 94 -13.60 -1.07 -1.09
C ALA A 94 -14.83 -1.21 -0.21
N GLU A 95 -14.65 -1.88 0.91
CA GLU A 95 -15.64 -1.96 1.99
C GLU A 95 -14.95 -1.89 3.36
N LEU A 96 -15.69 -1.53 4.39
CA LEU A 96 -15.22 -1.59 5.77
C LEU A 96 -15.53 -2.96 6.36
N ILE A 97 -14.54 -3.54 7.03
CA ILE A 97 -14.69 -4.78 7.80
C ILE A 97 -14.27 -4.54 9.24
N GLU A 98 -15.07 -5.02 10.21
CA GLU A 98 -14.86 -4.78 11.64
C GLU A 98 -14.85 -6.06 12.47
N ARG A 99 -15.29 -7.18 11.88
CA ARG A 99 -15.45 -8.48 12.57
C ARG A 99 -15.41 -9.64 11.57
N GLY A 100 -15.36 -10.84 12.11
CA GLY A 100 -15.38 -12.07 11.32
C GLY A 100 -13.99 -12.59 10.96
N ALA A 101 -13.95 -13.69 10.21
CA ALA A 101 -12.72 -14.41 9.89
C ALA A 101 -11.79 -13.58 8.99
N GLU A 102 -12.34 -12.85 8.04
CA GLU A 102 -11.57 -12.00 7.13
C GLU A 102 -10.94 -10.80 7.86
N TYR A 103 -11.68 -10.16 8.76
CA TYR A 103 -11.14 -9.10 9.62
C TYR A 103 -9.97 -9.59 10.47
N ARG A 104 -10.09 -10.77 11.11
CA ARG A 104 -8.98 -11.34 11.87
C ARG A 104 -7.77 -11.67 11.00
N ARG A 105 -8.01 -12.13 9.76
CA ARG A 105 -6.94 -12.37 8.77
C ARG A 105 -6.25 -11.06 8.38
N ALA A 106 -7.01 -10.02 8.06
CA ALA A 106 -6.49 -8.71 7.69
C ALA A 106 -5.61 -8.13 8.79
N ARG A 107 -6.06 -8.19 10.04
CA ARG A 107 -5.26 -7.76 11.20
C ARG A 107 -3.93 -8.48 11.28
N ARG A 108 -3.93 -9.82 11.26
CA ARG A 108 -2.68 -10.61 11.32
C ARG A 108 -1.71 -10.27 10.19
N LEU A 109 -2.20 -9.99 8.99
CA LEU A 109 -1.35 -9.58 7.86
C LEU A 109 -0.71 -8.21 8.11
N LEU A 110 -1.47 -7.24 8.62
CA LEU A 110 -1.01 -5.89 8.94
C LEU A 110 -0.03 -5.91 10.12
N GLU A 111 -0.37 -6.57 11.22
CA GLU A 111 0.46 -6.72 12.41
C GLU A 111 1.80 -7.39 12.08
N ARG A 112 1.79 -8.45 11.27
CA ARG A 112 3.02 -9.09 10.79
C ARG A 112 3.89 -8.17 9.93
N LYS A 113 3.28 -7.35 9.08
CA LYS A 113 4.01 -6.45 8.17
C LYS A 113 4.54 -5.22 8.89
N TYR A 114 3.86 -4.73 9.90
CA TYR A 114 4.18 -3.50 10.64
C TYR A 114 4.30 -3.76 12.15
N PRO A 115 5.53 -4.01 12.63
CA PRO A 115 5.76 -4.29 14.07
C PRO A 115 5.28 -3.18 15.01
N GLN A 116 5.07 -1.96 14.51
CA GLN A 116 4.52 -0.85 15.29
C GLN A 116 3.14 -1.16 15.88
N TYR A 117 2.42 -2.13 15.32
CA TYR A 117 1.13 -2.57 15.84
C TYR A 117 1.22 -3.46 17.08
N ASP A 118 2.42 -3.87 17.48
CA ASP A 118 2.66 -4.49 18.80
C ASP A 118 2.39 -3.49 19.93
N GLU A 119 2.70 -2.21 19.71
CA GLU A 119 2.44 -1.11 20.66
C GLU A 119 1.10 -0.41 20.42
N LEU A 120 0.56 -0.49 19.23
CA LEU A 120 -0.68 0.17 18.81
C LEU A 120 -1.69 -0.85 18.25
N PRO A 121 -2.28 -1.71 19.08
CA PRO A 121 -3.13 -2.81 18.63
C PRO A 121 -4.26 -2.37 17.69
N LEU A 122 -4.48 -3.15 16.66
CA LEU A 122 -5.57 -2.92 15.68
C LEU A 122 -6.91 -3.49 16.14
N GLU A 123 -6.96 -4.13 17.31
CA GLU A 123 -8.20 -4.69 17.82
C GLU A 123 -9.30 -3.65 18.00
N GLY A 124 -10.51 -3.97 17.52
CA GLY A 124 -11.65 -3.05 17.54
C GLY A 124 -11.55 -1.88 16.57
N ARG A 125 -10.51 -1.81 15.73
CA ARG A 125 -10.38 -0.77 14.72
C ARG A 125 -10.85 -1.28 13.35
N PRO A 126 -11.68 -0.53 12.63
CA PRO A 126 -12.11 -0.93 11.29
C PRO A 126 -10.92 -1.06 10.34
N VAL A 127 -11.06 -1.95 9.39
CA VAL A 127 -10.13 -2.14 8.27
C VAL A 127 -10.87 -1.87 6.97
N ILE A 128 -10.29 -1.09 6.10
CA ILE A 128 -10.76 -0.99 4.72
C ILE A 128 -10.19 -2.18 3.96
N LYS A 129 -11.06 -3.00 3.39
CA LYS A 129 -10.73 -4.07 2.46
C LYS A 129 -10.97 -3.59 1.04
N VAL A 130 -9.99 -3.72 0.18
CA VAL A 130 -10.11 -3.50 -1.28
C VAL A 130 -10.09 -4.86 -1.97
N VAL A 131 -11.17 -5.20 -2.65
CA VAL A 131 -11.22 -6.36 -3.56
C VAL A 131 -10.66 -5.90 -4.91
N VAL A 132 -9.52 -6.46 -5.31
CA VAL A 132 -8.81 -6.05 -6.51
C VAL A 132 -9.40 -6.74 -7.73
N GLU A 133 -9.88 -5.95 -8.69
CA GLU A 133 -10.49 -6.41 -9.95
C GLU A 133 -9.51 -6.32 -11.12
N ARG A 134 -8.60 -5.34 -11.07
CA ARG A 134 -7.61 -5.12 -12.12
C ARG A 134 -6.26 -4.70 -11.53
N VAL A 135 -5.20 -5.30 -12.05
CA VAL A 135 -3.81 -4.97 -11.73
C VAL A 135 -3.14 -4.43 -12.99
N VAL A 136 -2.48 -3.29 -12.87
CA VAL A 136 -1.58 -2.74 -13.90
C VAL A 136 -0.21 -2.58 -13.25
N ALA A 137 0.82 -3.15 -13.86
CA ALA A 137 2.19 -3.06 -13.41
C ALA A 137 3.06 -2.46 -14.51
N TRP A 138 4.01 -1.61 -14.12
CA TRP A 138 4.96 -1.00 -15.02
C TRP A 138 6.35 -0.95 -14.39
N GLY A 139 7.38 -1.06 -15.22
CA GLY A 139 8.77 -0.95 -14.81
C GLY A 139 9.29 -2.18 -14.09
N SER A 140 10.19 -2.00 -13.17
CA SER A 140 10.95 -3.05 -12.48
C SER A 140 10.13 -3.70 -11.35
N VAL A 141 8.97 -4.24 -11.68
CA VAL A 141 8.12 -4.98 -10.75
C VAL A 141 8.59 -6.44 -10.71
N GLY A 142 9.21 -6.85 -9.61
CA GLY A 142 9.70 -8.22 -9.43
C GLY A 142 11.22 -8.36 -9.34
N VAL A 143 11.96 -7.30 -9.56
CA VAL A 143 13.41 -7.29 -9.28
C VAL A 143 13.61 -6.85 -7.82
N PRO A 144 14.18 -7.71 -6.94
CA PRO A 144 14.51 -7.28 -5.59
C PRO A 144 15.50 -6.12 -5.65
N ALA A 145 15.29 -5.10 -4.81
CA ALA A 145 16.29 -4.08 -4.59
C ALA A 145 17.57 -4.77 -4.08
N ASP A 146 18.62 -4.82 -4.90
CA ASP A 146 19.93 -5.33 -4.48
C ASP A 146 20.56 -4.33 -3.50
N PRO A 147 20.65 -4.65 -2.21
CA PRO A 147 21.21 -3.73 -1.22
C PRO A 147 22.70 -3.45 -1.42
N THR A 148 23.39 -4.22 -2.26
CA THR A 148 24.85 -4.10 -2.47
C THR A 148 25.22 -3.03 -3.50
N MET A 149 24.29 -2.59 -4.35
CA MET A 149 24.56 -1.58 -5.39
C MET A 149 24.74 -0.15 -4.87
N ARG A 150 24.33 0.16 -3.63
CA ARG A 150 24.53 1.49 -3.02
C ARG A 150 26.00 1.84 -2.77
N ARG A 151 26.92 0.85 -2.75
CA ARG A 151 28.33 1.08 -2.41
C ARG A 151 29.24 1.49 -3.59
N LYS A 152 28.86 1.28 -4.83
CA LYS A 152 29.78 1.50 -5.98
C LYS A 152 29.88 2.94 -6.50
N ARG A 153 28.97 3.86 -6.13
CA ARG A 153 29.01 5.26 -6.64
C ARG A 153 29.88 6.24 -5.85
N ARG A 154 30.44 5.86 -4.67
CA ARG A 154 31.27 6.78 -3.86
C ARG A 154 32.77 6.77 -4.17
N ARG A 155 33.26 5.99 -5.13
CA ARG A 155 34.69 5.85 -5.41
C ARG A 155 35.19 6.37 -6.76
N LYS A 156 34.46 7.25 -7.42
CA LYS A 156 34.92 7.84 -8.72
C LYS A 156 34.99 9.37 -8.68
N GLY A 157 35.47 9.95 -7.61
CA GLY A 157 35.56 11.42 -7.47
C GLY A 157 36.80 11.90 -6.71
N GLU A 158 37.87 11.09 -6.58
CA GLU A 158 39.14 11.57 -6.03
C GLU A 158 40.30 10.92 -6.77
N SER A 159 40.66 11.47 -7.90
CA SER A 159 42.01 11.34 -8.45
C SER A 159 42.15 12.31 -9.62
N GLY A 160 42.87 13.40 -9.43
CA GLY A 160 43.29 14.26 -10.52
C GLY A 160 43.41 15.74 -10.15
N ARG A 161 44.38 16.07 -9.32
CA ARG A 161 45.13 17.32 -9.39
C ARG A 161 46.56 17.05 -8.97
N VAL A 162 47.43 17.06 -9.92
CA VAL A 162 48.81 17.52 -9.85
C VAL A 162 48.96 18.52 -10.96
#